data_53931507aaf2a36ec7da41e1de12c615
#
_entry.id   53931507aaf2a36ec7da41e1de12c615
#
_cell.length_a   1.000
_cell.length_b   1.000
_cell.length_c   1.000
_cell.angle_alpha   90.00
_cell.angle_beta   90.00
_cell.angle_gamma   90.00
#
_symmetry.space_group_name_H-M   'P 1'
#
loop_
_entity.id
_entity.type
_entity.pdbx_description
1 polymer ?
#
loop_
_entity_poly.entity_id
_entity_poly.type
_entity_poly.pdbx_seq_one_letter_code
_entity_poly.pdbx_strand_id
1 'polypeptide(L)'
;MDADYAGKPVDENHPNVQEAVKVERAIDVPGGVKGKWKAVKLLIKNKKDEERNEMKTVTLGSSFELEDSGIRVTVGPFLPNFVMSQNAYTSNGNELTNPAIQLVVEQNGKTLYTGWAFAKYPTMYAFEHEDYALQLMDYIPIDVS
;
A
#
# COMPACT_ATOMS: atom_id res chain seq x y z
N MET A 1 25.96 -7.47 -21.37
CA MET A 1 25.06 -7.84 -21.26
C MET A 1 24.68 -7.84 -21.33
N ASP A 2 24.59 -8.05 -20.82
CA ASP A 2 23.89 -8.47 -20.61
C ASP A 2 24.02 -8.29 -20.39
N ALA A 3 24.51 -8.23 -19.87
CA ALA A 3 24.06 -8.53 -19.81
C ALA A 3 24.31 -8.48 -19.62
N ASP A 4 24.35 -8.61 -19.37
CA ASP A 4 23.99 -8.91 -19.29
C ASP A 4 24.21 -8.49 -19.26
N TYR A 5 24.23 -8.62 -19.21
CA TYR A 5 23.90 -8.72 -19.20
C TYR A 5 23.91 -8.62 -19.22
N ALA A 6 24.90 -8.47 -18.90
CA ALA A 6 24.13 -8.57 -19.11
C ALA A 6 23.84 -8.45 -19.38
N GLY A 7 24.56 -8.38 -19.28
CA GLY A 7 23.65 -8.65 -19.57
C GLY A 7 23.55 -8.04 -19.91
N LYS A 8 23.19 -7.73 -19.57
CA LYS A 8 22.62 -7.48 -19.92
C LYS A 8 22.36 -6.83 -20.15
N PRO A 9 22.79 -6.81 -19.96
CA PRO A 9 22.08 -6.34 -20.38
C PRO A 9 21.95 -5.61 -20.60
N VAL A 10 22.55 -5.61 -20.60
CA VAL A 10 21.67 -5.11 -20.86
C VAL A 10 21.41 -4.62 -21.23
N ASP A 11 21.67 -4.57 -21.05
CA ASP A 11 20.86 -4.23 -21.57
C ASP A 11 20.61 -3.81 -21.79
N GLU A 12 20.72 -3.68 -21.38
CA GLU A 12 19.98 -3.45 -21.70
C GLU A 12 19.64 -2.97 -21.62
N ASN A 13 20.37 -3.02 -21.43
CA ASN A 13 19.63 -2.65 -21.55
C ASN A 13 19.43 -2.18 -21.30
N HIS A 14 19.80 -2.08 -20.91
CA HIS A 14 19.15 -1.75 -20.68
C HIS A 14 18.84 -1.74 -20.27
N PRO A 15 19.23 -1.76 -20.03
CA PRO A 15 18.64 -1.86 -19.51
C PRO A 15 18.51 -1.73 -18.92
N ASN A 16 18.73 -1.53 -18.21
CA ASN A 16 18.28 -1.58 -17.51
C ASN A 16 17.86 -0.85 -16.52
N VAL A 17 18.00 0.04 -16.11
CA VAL A 17 17.42 1.06 -15.29
C VAL A 17 16.10 0.61 -14.71
N GLN A 18 15.28 0.11 -15.51
CA GLN A 18 14.00 -0.43 -15.05
C GLN A 18 14.18 -1.52 -14.01
N GLU A 19 15.22 -2.27 -14.16
CA GLU A 19 15.50 -3.30 -13.17
C GLU A 19 15.85 -2.69 -11.83
N ALA A 20 16.58 -1.59 -11.85
CA ALA A 20 16.97 -0.95 -10.60
C ALA A 20 15.76 -0.42 -9.82
N VAL A 21 14.73 0.05 -10.52
CA VAL A 21 13.54 0.57 -9.84
C VAL A 21 12.64 -0.51 -9.31
N LYS A 22 12.90 -1.75 -9.67
CA LYS A 22 12.05 -2.85 -9.23
C LYS A 22 12.64 -3.61 -8.06
N VAL A 23 13.57 -3.00 -7.34
CA VAL A 23 14.11 -3.63 -6.15
C VAL A 23 12.97 -3.82 -5.16
N GLU A 24 12.76 -5.07 -4.79
CA GLU A 24 11.73 -5.40 -3.82
C GLU A 24 12.29 -5.21 -2.42
N ARG A 25 11.52 -4.57 -1.58
CA ARG A 25 11.87 -4.40 -0.18
C ARG A 25 10.99 -5.26 0.68
N ALA A 26 11.59 -5.88 1.68
CA ALA A 26 10.82 -6.63 2.66
C ALA A 26 10.03 -5.65 3.52
N ILE A 27 8.97 -6.14 4.11
CA ILE A 27 8.21 -5.35 5.07
C ILE A 27 8.64 -5.82 6.45
N ASP A 28 9.19 -4.91 7.23
CA ASP A 28 9.68 -5.22 8.57
C ASP A 28 8.84 -4.43 9.58
N VAL A 29 7.90 -5.10 10.23
CA VAL A 29 7.07 -4.48 11.26
C VAL A 29 7.79 -4.65 12.59
N PRO A 30 8.29 -3.56 13.19
CA PRO A 30 9.03 -3.70 14.45
C PRO A 30 8.18 -4.30 15.56
N GLY A 31 8.84 -4.96 16.50
CA GLY A 31 8.14 -5.62 17.59
C GLY A 31 7.28 -4.67 18.41
N GLY A 32 7.71 -3.41 18.55
CA GLY A 32 6.93 -2.42 19.29
C GLY A 32 5.71 -1.92 18.53
N VAL A 33 5.63 -2.17 17.23
CA VAL A 33 4.49 -1.80 16.40
C VAL A 33 3.56 -2.98 16.20
N LYS A 34 4.15 -4.16 16.07
CA LYS A 34 3.41 -5.38 15.82
C LYS A 34 2.42 -5.63 16.96
N GLY A 35 1.17 -5.86 16.60
CA GLY A 35 0.15 -6.14 17.61
C GLY A 35 -0.40 -4.92 18.32
N LYS A 36 0.00 -3.71 17.93
CA LYS A 36 -0.52 -2.49 18.53
C LYS A 36 -1.70 -1.91 17.77
N TRP A 37 -1.87 -2.29 16.54
CA TRP A 37 -2.89 -1.72 15.66
C TRP A 37 -3.84 -2.81 15.19
N LYS A 38 -5.12 -2.48 15.13
CA LYS A 38 -6.17 -3.44 14.83
C LYS A 38 -6.74 -3.27 13.42
N ALA A 39 -6.99 -2.04 13.04
CA ALA A 39 -7.72 -1.74 11.82
C ALA A 39 -7.39 -0.35 11.33
N VAL A 40 -7.78 -0.06 10.11
CA VAL A 40 -7.69 1.29 9.55
C VAL A 40 -9.04 1.67 8.99
N LYS A 41 -9.24 2.96 8.80
CA LYS A 41 -10.41 3.46 8.08
C LYS A 41 -9.96 3.98 6.74
N LEU A 42 -10.58 3.48 5.70
CA LEU A 42 -10.30 3.89 4.33
C LEU A 42 -11.50 4.63 3.79
N LEU A 43 -11.22 5.73 3.10
CA LEU A 43 -12.25 6.40 2.33
C LEU A 43 -12.18 5.85 0.91
N ILE A 44 -13.28 5.26 0.47
CA ILE A 44 -13.41 4.76 -0.88
C ILE A 44 -14.15 5.82 -1.68
N LYS A 45 -13.41 6.49 -2.56
CA LYS A 45 -14.00 7.55 -3.37
C LYS A 45 -14.48 6.98 -4.69
N ASN A 46 -15.72 7.31 -5.04
CA ASN A 46 -16.28 6.98 -6.35
C ASN A 46 -16.14 8.22 -7.21
N LYS A 47 -15.27 8.15 -8.22
CA LYS A 47 -14.97 9.32 -9.04
C LYS A 47 -16.12 9.73 -9.94
N LYS A 48 -17.07 8.84 -10.17
CA LYS A 48 -18.22 9.13 -11.01
C LYS A 48 -19.41 9.65 -10.23
N ASP A 49 -19.45 9.35 -8.92
CA ASP A 49 -20.60 9.73 -8.10
C ASP A 49 -20.14 9.89 -6.66
N GLU A 50 -19.94 11.13 -6.25
CA GLU A 50 -19.43 11.43 -4.92
C GLU A 50 -20.40 10.98 -3.82
N GLU A 51 -21.67 10.85 -4.14
CA GLU A 51 -22.63 10.39 -3.15
C GLU A 51 -22.43 8.93 -2.80
N ARG A 52 -21.68 8.22 -3.59
CA ARG A 52 -21.35 6.82 -3.32
C ARG A 52 -20.02 6.64 -2.61
N ASN A 53 -19.38 7.74 -2.22
CA ASN A 53 -18.18 7.65 -1.39
C ASN A 53 -18.53 6.99 -0.07
N GLU A 54 -17.60 6.18 0.43
CA GLU A 54 -17.90 5.35 1.58
C GLU A 54 -16.67 5.27 2.49
N MET A 55 -16.89 5.38 3.79
CA MET A 55 -15.84 5.17 4.78
C MET A 55 -15.95 3.74 5.27
N LYS A 56 -14.85 3.01 5.23
CA LYS A 56 -14.87 1.60 5.60
C LYS A 56 -13.78 1.30 6.61
N THR A 57 -14.16 0.62 7.69
CA THR A 57 -13.21 0.13 8.69
C THR A 57 -12.79 -1.27 8.30
N VAL A 58 -11.48 -1.48 8.13
CA VAL A 58 -10.95 -2.74 7.64
C VAL A 58 -9.89 -3.26 8.61
N THR A 59 -10.09 -4.47 9.10
CA THR A 59 -9.12 -5.11 9.98
C THR A 59 -7.83 -5.38 9.20
N LEU A 60 -6.69 -5.17 9.85
CA LEU A 60 -5.41 -5.44 9.20
C LEU A 60 -5.35 -6.91 8.77
N GLY A 61 -4.90 -7.14 7.55
CA GLY A 61 -4.78 -8.48 6.99
C GLY A 61 -6.03 -8.97 6.30
N SER A 62 -7.13 -8.21 6.32
CA SER A 62 -8.36 -8.66 5.67
C SER A 62 -8.54 -7.96 4.33
N SER A 63 -9.56 -8.37 3.59
CA SER A 63 -9.84 -7.81 2.29
C SER A 63 -11.33 -7.51 2.16
N PHE A 64 -11.66 -6.68 1.18
CA PHE A 64 -13.05 -6.36 0.87
C PHE A 64 -13.16 -6.13 -0.64
N GLU A 65 -14.38 -6.13 -1.12
CA GLU A 65 -14.63 -5.93 -2.55
C GLU A 65 -15.41 -4.65 -2.77
N LEU A 66 -15.08 -3.96 -3.85
CA LEU A 66 -15.84 -2.80 -4.28
C LEU A 66 -17.02 -3.29 -5.10
N GLU A 67 -18.19 -2.80 -4.73
CA GLU A 67 -19.46 -3.30 -5.24
C GLU A 67 -19.51 -3.26 -6.76
N ASP A 68 -19.89 -4.38 -7.37
CA ASP A 68 -20.14 -4.49 -8.81
C ASP A 68 -18.94 -4.14 -9.69
N SER A 69 -17.73 -4.24 -9.16
CA SER A 69 -16.54 -3.84 -9.91
C SER A 69 -15.59 -4.99 -10.20
N GLY A 70 -15.69 -6.08 -9.43
CA GLY A 70 -14.69 -7.15 -9.48
C GLY A 70 -13.39 -6.77 -8.83
N ILE A 71 -13.33 -5.63 -8.16
CA ILE A 71 -12.11 -5.14 -7.50
C ILE A 71 -12.09 -5.64 -6.05
N ARG A 72 -10.97 -6.26 -5.68
CA ARG A 72 -10.73 -6.69 -4.31
C ARG A 72 -9.54 -5.90 -3.76
N VAL A 73 -9.71 -5.38 -2.56
CA VAL A 73 -8.66 -4.62 -1.86
C VAL A 73 -8.25 -5.43 -0.64
N THR A 74 -6.97 -5.76 -0.54
CA THR A 74 -6.41 -6.43 0.62
C THR A 74 -5.58 -5.44 1.40
N VAL A 75 -5.84 -5.34 2.69
CA VAL A 75 -5.16 -4.41 3.59
C VAL A 75 -4.05 -5.17 4.29
N GLY A 76 -2.82 -4.69 4.14
CA GLY A 76 -1.66 -5.31 4.73
C GLY A 76 -1.26 -4.66 6.05
N PRO A 77 0.03 -4.66 6.37
CA PRO A 77 0.50 -4.07 7.62
C PRO A 77 0.32 -2.56 7.65
N PHE A 78 0.15 -2.04 8.86
CA PHE A 78 0.09 -0.61 9.11
C PHE A 78 1.41 -0.17 9.75
N LEU A 79 2.00 0.89 9.21
CA LEU A 79 3.25 1.46 9.72
C LEU A 79 2.97 2.90 10.14
N PRO A 80 2.91 3.17 11.47
CA PRO A 80 2.55 4.51 11.95
C PRO A 80 3.54 5.60 11.57
N ASN A 81 4.81 5.24 11.48
CA ASN A 81 5.86 6.19 11.08
C ASN A 81 6.71 5.54 10.00
N PHE A 82 6.13 5.44 8.82
CA PHE A 82 6.73 4.77 7.68
C PHE A 82 8.08 5.37 7.33
N VAL A 83 9.07 4.51 7.22
CA VAL A 83 10.38 4.86 6.69
C VAL A 83 10.80 3.78 5.71
N MET A 84 11.61 4.16 4.75
CA MET A 84 12.07 3.25 3.72
C MET A 84 13.60 3.20 3.76
N SER A 85 14.12 2.00 3.93
CA SER A 85 15.55 1.76 3.85
C SER A 85 15.87 1.10 2.52
N GLN A 86 17.14 0.76 2.32
CA GLN A 86 17.53 0.08 1.09
C GLN A 86 16.85 -1.27 0.95
N ASN A 87 16.59 -1.94 2.07
CA ASN A 87 16.12 -3.32 2.04
C ASN A 87 14.72 -3.51 2.59
N ALA A 88 14.12 -2.49 3.20
CA ALA A 88 12.86 -2.72 3.90
C ALA A 88 12.01 -1.47 3.97
N TYR A 89 10.71 -1.72 4.04
CA TYR A 89 9.73 -0.74 4.51
C TYR A 89 9.51 -1.04 5.98
N THR A 90 9.64 -0.04 6.85
CA THR A 90 9.48 -0.26 8.27
C THR A 90 8.89 0.97 8.93
N SER A 91 8.77 0.94 10.24
CA SER A 91 8.25 2.07 10.99
C SER A 91 9.23 2.48 12.07
N ASN A 92 9.41 3.78 12.23
CA ASN A 92 10.24 4.30 13.30
C ASN A 92 9.37 4.56 14.52
N GLY A 93 8.88 3.46 15.12
CA GLY A 93 8.06 3.52 16.33
C GLY A 93 6.58 3.64 16.03
N ASN A 94 5.82 3.97 17.08
CA ASN A 94 4.36 4.04 17.02
C ASN A 94 3.79 5.45 16.90
N GLU A 95 4.64 6.45 16.81
CA GLU A 95 4.15 7.81 16.64
C GLU A 95 3.57 7.98 15.25
N LEU A 96 2.46 8.67 15.18
CA LEU A 96 1.74 8.85 13.93
C LEU A 96 2.33 9.99 13.10
N THR A 97 3.63 9.91 12.85
CA THR A 97 4.35 10.93 12.12
C THR A 97 4.15 10.79 10.62
N ASN A 98 4.13 9.54 10.14
CA ASN A 98 3.92 9.26 8.71
C ASN A 98 3.15 7.96 8.56
N PRO A 99 1.84 7.97 8.87
CA PRO A 99 1.05 6.74 8.82
C PRO A 99 0.87 6.23 7.41
N ALA A 100 1.09 4.93 7.23
CA ALA A 100 0.94 4.30 5.92
C ALA A 100 0.36 2.90 6.09
N ILE A 101 -0.46 2.50 5.12
CA ILE A 101 -1.06 1.18 5.09
C ILE A 101 -0.74 0.53 3.75
N GLN A 102 -0.33 -0.71 3.77
CA GLN A 102 -0.11 -1.43 2.53
C GLN A 102 -1.45 -1.85 1.93
N LEU A 103 -1.58 -1.66 0.63
CA LEU A 103 -2.77 -2.07 -0.10
C LEU A 103 -2.35 -2.90 -1.30
N VAL A 104 -3.08 -3.99 -1.51
CA VAL A 104 -2.98 -4.78 -2.73
C VAL A 104 -4.35 -4.76 -3.38
N VAL A 105 -4.41 -4.30 -4.62
CA VAL A 105 -5.66 -4.14 -5.35
C VAL A 105 -5.65 -5.07 -6.54
N GLU A 106 -6.67 -5.90 -6.64
CA GLU A 106 -6.82 -6.86 -7.72
C GLU A 106 -8.16 -6.65 -8.40
N GLN A 107 -8.21 -6.90 -9.69
CA GLN A 107 -9.48 -6.87 -10.41
C GLN A 107 -9.57 -8.12 -11.26
N ASN A 108 -10.63 -8.90 -11.02
CA ASN A 108 -10.88 -10.14 -11.76
C ASN A 108 -9.67 -11.06 -11.76
N GLY A 109 -9.00 -11.14 -10.60
CA GLY A 109 -7.85 -12.02 -10.42
C GLY A 109 -6.51 -11.44 -10.87
N LYS A 110 -6.50 -10.22 -11.37
CA LYS A 110 -5.27 -9.60 -11.85
C LYS A 110 -4.87 -8.46 -10.92
N THR A 111 -3.62 -8.46 -10.49
CA THR A 111 -3.12 -7.42 -9.61
C THR A 111 -2.97 -6.11 -10.38
N LEU A 112 -3.66 -5.08 -9.92
CA LEU A 112 -3.58 -3.74 -10.50
C LEU A 112 -2.57 -2.86 -9.78
N TYR A 113 -2.38 -3.10 -8.49
CA TYR A 113 -1.60 -2.19 -7.68
C TYR A 113 -1.13 -2.89 -6.42
N THR A 114 0.12 -2.66 -6.04
CA THR A 114 0.66 -3.05 -4.75
C THR A 114 1.49 -1.87 -4.27
N GLY A 115 1.12 -1.30 -3.14
CA GLY A 115 1.83 -0.14 -2.65
C GLY A 115 1.32 0.32 -1.30
N TRP A 116 1.63 1.57 -0.98
CA TRP A 116 1.33 2.15 0.33
C TRP A 116 0.46 3.37 0.16
N ALA A 117 -0.57 3.48 0.99
CA ALA A 117 -1.39 4.68 1.07
C ALA A 117 -0.92 5.47 2.29
N PHE A 118 -0.57 6.74 2.07
CA PHE A 118 -0.04 7.61 3.11
C PHE A 118 -1.11 8.59 3.54
N ALA A 119 -1.42 8.58 4.85
CA ALA A 119 -2.50 9.42 5.37
C ALA A 119 -2.22 10.91 5.15
N LYS A 120 -0.96 11.31 5.27
CA LYS A 120 -0.60 12.72 5.15
C LYS A 120 -0.25 13.14 3.74
N TYR A 121 -0.13 12.17 2.83
CA TYR A 121 0.22 12.45 1.43
C TYR A 121 -0.66 11.59 0.54
N PRO A 122 -1.96 11.90 0.48
CA PRO A 122 -2.92 10.98 -0.14
C PRO A 122 -2.75 10.77 -1.64
N THR A 123 -2.02 11.65 -2.32
CA THR A 123 -1.79 11.47 -3.75
C THR A 123 -0.42 10.89 -4.07
N MET A 124 0.43 10.70 -3.06
CA MET A 124 1.78 10.19 -3.29
C MET A 124 1.74 8.68 -3.49
N TYR A 125 2.23 8.23 -4.63
CA TYR A 125 2.26 6.80 -5.01
C TYR A 125 0.88 6.13 -4.91
N ALA A 126 -0.18 6.93 -5.04
CA ALA A 126 -1.54 6.45 -4.80
C ALA A 126 -1.99 5.47 -5.88
N PHE A 127 -2.90 4.58 -5.49
CA PHE A 127 -3.59 3.72 -6.44
C PHE A 127 -4.41 4.59 -7.38
N GLU A 128 -4.22 4.40 -8.68
CA GLU A 128 -4.95 5.17 -9.67
C GLU A 128 -5.86 4.26 -10.47
N HIS A 129 -7.12 4.64 -10.50
CA HIS A 129 -8.16 3.93 -11.23
C HIS A 129 -9.12 4.99 -11.76
N GLU A 130 -9.71 4.73 -12.92
CA GLU A 130 -10.59 5.74 -13.49
C GLU A 130 -11.86 5.94 -12.69
N ASP A 131 -12.27 4.93 -11.92
CA ASP A 131 -13.55 4.98 -11.19
C ASP A 131 -13.40 5.16 -9.70
N TYR A 132 -12.26 4.82 -9.12
CA TYR A 132 -12.10 4.75 -7.67
C TYR A 132 -10.79 5.34 -7.20
N ALA A 133 -10.81 5.84 -5.95
CA ALA A 133 -9.61 6.22 -5.24
C ALA A 133 -9.73 5.74 -3.80
N LEU A 134 -8.60 5.45 -3.18
CA LEU A 134 -8.55 4.95 -1.82
C LEU A 134 -7.66 5.87 -0.99
N GLN A 135 -8.16 6.29 0.17
CA GLN A 135 -7.40 7.15 1.07
C GLN A 135 -7.39 6.58 2.46
N LEU A 136 -6.22 6.60 3.10
CA LEU A 136 -6.09 6.23 4.50
C LEU A 136 -6.54 7.43 5.35
N MET A 137 -7.60 7.25 6.13
CA MET A 137 -8.19 8.35 6.87
C MET A 137 -8.00 8.24 8.38
N ASP A 138 -7.95 7.03 8.91
CA ASP A 138 -7.83 6.85 10.34
C ASP A 138 -7.27 5.47 10.63
N TYR A 139 -6.84 5.27 11.87
CA TYR A 139 -6.19 4.04 12.27
C TYR A 139 -6.62 3.73 13.70
N ILE A 140 -6.89 2.46 13.96
CA ILE A 140 -7.52 2.03 15.21
C ILE A 140 -6.55 1.14 15.96
N PRO A 141 -6.12 1.54 17.15
CA PRO A 141 -5.23 0.70 17.94
C PRO A 141 -5.98 -0.46 18.57
N ILE A 142 -5.22 -1.47 18.95
CA ILE A 142 -5.79 -2.56 19.72
C ILE A 142 -6.11 -2.04 21.11
N ASP A 143 -7.31 -2.39 21.55
CA ASP A 143 -7.77 -1.99 22.86
C ASP A 143 -7.07 -2.83 23.91
N VAL A 144 -6.22 -2.19 24.71
CA VAL A 144 -5.48 -2.85 25.78
C VAL A 144 -6.11 -2.41 27.09
N SER A 145 -7.04 -3.14 27.55
CA SER A 145 -7.66 -2.80 28.83
C SER A 145 -7.27 -3.80 29.91
#